data_585ad8dd4f19c2c0d04a58911c654200
#
_entry.id   585ad8dd4f19c2c0d04a58911c654200
#
_cell.length_a   1.000
_cell.length_b   1.000
_cell.length_c   1.000
_cell.angle_alpha   90.00
_cell.angle_beta   90.00
_cell.angle_gamma   90.00
#
_symmetry.space_group_name_H-M   'P 1'
#
loop_
_entity.id
_entity.type
_entity.pdbx_description
1 polymer ?
#
loop_
_entity_poly.entity_id
_entity_poly.type
_entity_poly.pdbx_seq_one_letter_code
_entity_poly.pdbx_strand_id
1 'polypeptide(L)'
;MERHIDINSFDYPLPEERIAKFPLENRTDSKLMVYRNGDVSESRFCKLADHLPKGSMLVFNNTRVIRARVIMHKPSGARIEVFCLEPHNPADYERAFAVREQCEWSCIVGNVKKWKEGYVEISFDYNNTPYHLRAWIAERGEREHIVRFEWNAPLSFGELLEELGRIPIPPYLNRESEEIDLTRYQTVYSKIEGSVAAPTAGLHFADNMIEQMKADGFCFDEVTLHVGAGTFLPVKSENAAQHPMHTEHFEVRLATLENLLSYSGNITAVGTTSVRTLESLPVLGWRIRQTGTPSTEKIVGQWESYDIPENYTGREVLEDLIGYMRSNGLDRLKAATQIMITPLGFRFRIVNRIITNFHQPKSTLLLLISAYVGDDWRRMYQFALDNGFRFLSYGDSSLLICDKNGAK
;
A
#
# COMPACT_ATOMS: atom_id res chain seq x y z
N MET A 1 -8.34 28.03 -7.44
CA MET A 1 -6.92 28.35 -7.12
C MET A 1 -6.08 27.17 -7.51
N GLU A 2 -4.95 27.42 -8.15
CA GLU A 2 -3.97 26.37 -8.47
C GLU A 2 -3.35 25.87 -7.15
N ARG A 3 -3.38 24.56 -6.90
CA ARG A 3 -2.78 23.95 -5.72
C ARG A 3 -1.26 23.92 -5.87
N HIS A 4 -0.55 24.44 -4.89
CA HIS A 4 0.91 24.47 -4.91
C HIS A 4 1.48 23.88 -3.62
N ILE A 5 2.39 22.93 -3.74
CA ILE A 5 3.13 22.30 -2.63
C ILE A 5 4.59 22.21 -3.06
N ASP A 6 5.43 23.06 -2.48
CA ASP A 6 6.86 22.95 -2.68
C ASP A 6 7.38 21.67 -1.98
N ILE A 7 7.74 20.66 -2.79
CA ILE A 7 8.22 19.38 -2.26
C ILE A 7 9.52 19.51 -1.47
N ASN A 8 10.33 20.54 -1.74
CA ASN A 8 11.57 20.79 -1.01
C ASN A 8 11.32 21.19 0.43
N SER A 9 10.13 21.72 0.76
CA SER A 9 9.72 21.99 2.13
C SER A 9 9.50 20.70 2.95
N PHE A 10 9.45 19.54 2.29
CA PHE A 10 9.30 18.21 2.90
C PHE A 10 10.58 17.39 2.79
N ASP A 11 11.71 18.06 2.85
CA ASP A 11 13.03 17.45 2.90
C ASP A 11 13.53 17.35 4.34
N TYR A 12 14.32 16.33 4.62
CA TYR A 12 15.07 16.14 5.86
C TYR A 12 16.29 15.27 5.60
N PRO A 13 17.38 15.41 6.37
CA PRO A 13 18.57 14.59 6.20
C PRO A 13 18.26 13.15 6.67
N LEU A 14 18.26 12.20 5.73
CA LEU A 14 18.15 10.77 6.03
C LEU A 14 19.48 10.09 5.73
N PRO A 15 20.31 9.82 6.75
CA PRO A 15 21.58 9.10 6.59
C PRO A 15 21.34 7.65 6.15
N GLU A 16 22.17 7.12 5.27
CA GLU A 16 22.01 5.75 4.75
C GLU A 16 22.06 4.69 5.86
N GLU A 17 22.85 4.91 6.90
CA GLU A 17 22.96 4.03 8.07
C GLU A 17 21.68 3.96 8.91
N ARG A 18 20.75 4.91 8.73
CA ARG A 18 19.43 4.88 9.37
C ARG A 18 18.42 4.05 8.60
N ILE A 19 18.69 3.71 7.35
CA ILE A 19 17.82 2.86 6.54
C ILE A 19 18.02 1.40 6.96
N ALA A 20 16.97 0.80 7.52
CA ALA A 20 17.01 -0.60 7.93
C ALA A 20 17.00 -1.52 6.70
N LYS A 21 18.15 -2.11 6.37
CA LYS A 21 18.30 -3.03 5.24
C LYS A 21 17.70 -4.42 5.51
N PHE A 22 17.58 -4.81 6.79
CA PHE A 22 17.05 -6.10 7.23
C PHE A 22 16.06 -5.94 8.38
N PRO A 23 15.10 -6.88 8.52
CA PRO A 23 14.19 -6.89 9.66
C PRO A 23 14.92 -7.25 10.96
N LEU A 24 14.33 -6.88 12.11
CA LEU A 24 14.74 -7.40 13.41
C LEU A 24 14.39 -8.89 13.52
N GLU A 25 15.06 -9.62 14.38
CA GLU A 25 14.75 -11.02 14.67
C GLU A 25 13.29 -11.16 15.11
N ASN A 26 12.88 -10.42 16.14
CA ASN A 26 11.48 -10.33 16.55
C ASN A 26 10.83 -9.07 15.98
N ARG A 27 9.69 -9.22 15.30
CA ARG A 27 8.96 -8.11 14.67
C ARG A 27 8.52 -7.05 15.68
N THR A 28 8.09 -7.49 16.87
CA THR A 28 7.52 -6.64 17.93
C THR A 28 8.57 -5.86 18.74
N ASP A 29 9.88 -6.14 18.53
CA ASP A 29 10.97 -5.47 19.25
C ASP A 29 11.33 -4.11 18.65
N SER A 30 10.73 -3.73 17.51
CA SER A 30 10.93 -2.43 16.91
C SER A 30 10.56 -1.30 17.87
N LYS A 31 11.26 -0.18 17.76
CA LYS A 31 10.88 1.03 18.47
C LYS A 31 9.53 1.54 17.96
N LEU A 32 8.77 2.16 18.85
CA LEU A 32 7.52 2.84 18.55
C LEU A 32 7.67 4.29 18.99
N MET A 33 7.66 5.23 18.05
CA MET A 33 7.48 6.63 18.34
C MET A 33 5.98 6.89 18.56
N VAL A 34 5.63 7.47 19.69
CA VAL A 34 4.25 7.87 19.99
C VAL A 34 4.16 9.39 19.90
N TYR A 35 3.39 9.87 18.93
CA TYR A 35 2.99 11.27 18.82
C TYR A 35 1.56 11.43 19.34
N ARG A 36 1.34 12.34 20.30
CA ARG A 36 0.02 12.65 20.85
C ARG A 36 -0.14 14.15 21.00
N ASN A 37 -0.94 14.77 20.13
CA ASN A 37 -1.31 16.21 20.22
C ASN A 37 -0.12 17.16 20.39
N GLY A 38 1.00 16.87 19.81
CA GLY A 38 2.21 17.68 19.94
C GLY A 38 3.30 17.04 20.82
N ASP A 39 2.99 16.13 21.70
CA ASP A 39 3.99 15.42 22.51
C ASP A 39 4.57 14.23 21.74
N VAL A 40 5.89 14.05 21.81
CA VAL A 40 6.61 12.94 21.19
C VAL A 40 7.33 12.13 22.26
N SER A 41 7.16 10.82 22.25
CA SER A 41 7.81 9.91 23.18
C SER A 41 8.25 8.62 22.49
N GLU A 42 9.20 7.91 23.12
CA GLU A 42 9.65 6.58 22.67
C GLU A 42 9.00 5.47 23.47
N SER A 43 8.64 4.40 22.78
CA SER A 43 8.13 3.16 23.35
C SER A 43 8.66 1.97 22.52
N ARG A 44 8.08 0.79 22.72
CA ARG A 44 8.31 -0.42 21.94
C ARG A 44 7.01 -0.87 21.28
N PHE A 45 7.09 -1.47 20.10
CA PHE A 45 5.91 -1.90 19.36
C PHE A 45 5.10 -2.96 20.13
N CYS A 46 5.75 -3.84 20.88
CA CYS A 46 5.08 -4.80 21.76
C CYS A 46 4.18 -4.14 22.83
N LYS A 47 4.35 -2.84 23.11
CA LYS A 47 3.52 -2.06 24.03
C LYS A 47 2.46 -1.20 23.32
N LEU A 48 2.19 -1.44 22.04
CA LEU A 48 1.24 -0.66 21.25
C LEU A 48 -0.14 -0.54 21.93
N ALA A 49 -0.64 -1.63 22.52
CA ALA A 49 -1.93 -1.67 23.19
C ALA A 49 -2.04 -0.64 24.34
N ASP A 50 -0.93 -0.36 25.05
CA ASP A 50 -0.90 0.61 26.17
C ASP A 50 -1.13 2.04 25.70
N HIS A 51 -0.90 2.32 24.41
CA HIS A 51 -1.01 3.67 23.83
C HIS A 51 -2.33 3.89 23.09
N LEU A 52 -3.11 2.85 22.87
CA LEU A 52 -4.42 2.92 22.19
C LEU A 52 -5.57 2.93 23.20
N PRO A 53 -6.66 3.65 22.93
CA PRO A 53 -7.87 3.52 23.73
C PRO A 53 -8.39 2.07 23.69
N LYS A 54 -8.81 1.56 24.85
CA LYS A 54 -9.43 0.22 24.93
C LYS A 54 -10.65 0.16 24.02
N GLY A 55 -10.83 -0.99 23.38
CA GLY A 55 -11.90 -1.18 22.41
C GLY A 55 -11.72 -0.42 21.10
N SER A 56 -10.49 0.01 20.74
CA SER A 56 -10.20 0.57 19.43
C SER A 56 -10.31 -0.49 18.34
N MET A 57 -10.68 -0.04 17.15
CA MET A 57 -10.61 -0.85 15.94
C MET A 57 -9.32 -0.56 15.18
N LEU A 58 -8.58 -1.61 14.83
CA LEU A 58 -7.41 -1.53 13.94
C LEU A 58 -7.79 -2.08 12.56
N VAL A 59 -7.48 -1.33 11.50
CA VAL A 59 -7.80 -1.71 10.12
C VAL A 59 -6.51 -1.92 9.34
N PHE A 60 -6.35 -3.13 8.78
CA PHE A 60 -5.18 -3.56 8.04
C PHE A 60 -5.44 -3.64 6.54
N ASN A 61 -4.38 -3.50 5.74
CA ASN A 61 -4.38 -3.94 4.36
C ASN A 61 -3.93 -5.42 4.32
N ASN A 62 -4.82 -6.31 3.86
CA ASN A 62 -4.61 -7.76 3.88
C ASN A 62 -3.94 -8.32 2.62
N THR A 63 -3.39 -7.47 1.75
CA THR A 63 -2.75 -7.93 0.54
C THR A 63 -1.41 -8.61 0.81
N ARG A 64 -1.13 -9.64 0.01
CA ARG A 64 0.11 -10.41 0.01
C ARG A 64 0.99 -9.99 -1.16
N VAL A 65 2.28 -9.82 -0.89
CA VAL A 65 3.26 -9.50 -1.93
C VAL A 65 3.51 -10.73 -2.77
N ILE A 66 3.40 -10.56 -4.09
CA ILE A 66 3.69 -11.61 -5.08
C ILE A 66 5.16 -11.55 -5.50
N ARG A 67 5.71 -12.66 -5.97
CA ARG A 67 7.05 -12.73 -6.54
C ARG A 67 7.09 -12.13 -7.95
N ALA A 68 6.78 -10.86 -8.04
CA ALA A 68 6.50 -10.15 -9.30
C ALA A 68 7.72 -9.88 -10.18
N ARG A 69 8.95 -10.18 -9.73
CA ARG A 69 10.19 -9.98 -10.48
C ARG A 69 10.67 -11.26 -11.11
N VAL A 70 10.64 -11.34 -12.44
CA VAL A 70 11.11 -12.51 -13.21
C VAL A 70 12.38 -12.14 -13.97
N ILE A 71 13.44 -12.93 -13.79
CA ILE A 71 14.71 -12.77 -14.53
C ILE A 71 14.67 -13.68 -15.73
N MET A 72 14.66 -13.10 -16.91
CA MET A 72 14.58 -13.79 -18.19
C MET A 72 15.79 -13.47 -19.07
N HIS A 73 16.03 -14.24 -20.10
CA HIS A 73 17.15 -14.03 -21.01
C HIS A 73 16.71 -14.00 -22.46
N LYS A 74 17.36 -13.16 -23.26
CA LYS A 74 17.27 -13.24 -24.71
C LYS A 74 18.00 -14.48 -25.23
N PRO A 75 17.66 -15.00 -26.43
CA PRO A 75 18.47 -16.04 -27.09
C PRO A 75 19.96 -15.66 -27.22
N SER A 76 20.28 -14.36 -27.23
CA SER A 76 21.66 -13.84 -27.23
C SER A 76 22.36 -13.86 -25.86
N GLY A 77 21.68 -14.34 -24.79
CA GLY A 77 22.18 -14.38 -23.42
C GLY A 77 21.98 -13.08 -22.62
N ALA A 78 21.44 -12.02 -23.22
CA ALA A 78 21.23 -10.76 -22.49
C ALA A 78 20.18 -10.93 -21.39
N ARG A 79 20.55 -10.61 -20.15
CA ARG A 79 19.66 -10.62 -18.96
C ARG A 79 18.67 -9.47 -19.03
N ILE A 80 17.41 -9.78 -18.90
CA ILE A 80 16.26 -8.86 -18.84
C ILE A 80 15.51 -9.16 -17.55
N GLU A 81 15.18 -8.12 -16.80
CA GLU A 81 14.32 -8.22 -15.62
C GLU A 81 12.93 -7.72 -16.01
N VAL A 82 11.91 -8.55 -15.81
CA VAL A 82 10.51 -8.17 -16.01
C VAL A 82 9.84 -8.08 -14.65
N PHE A 83 9.36 -6.90 -14.30
CA PHE A 83 8.69 -6.62 -13.05
C PHE A 83 7.21 -6.38 -13.33
N CYS A 84 6.37 -7.37 -13.02
CA CYS A 84 4.91 -7.32 -13.17
C CYS A 84 4.32 -6.35 -12.15
N LEU A 85 3.50 -5.41 -12.61
CA LEU A 85 2.85 -4.39 -11.78
C LEU A 85 1.36 -4.67 -11.61
N GLU A 86 0.63 -4.66 -12.72
CA GLU A 86 -0.82 -4.82 -12.76
C GLU A 86 -1.24 -5.72 -13.92
N PRO A 87 -2.29 -6.53 -13.75
CA PRO A 87 -2.81 -7.33 -14.83
C PRO A 87 -3.45 -6.43 -15.90
N HIS A 88 -3.18 -6.73 -17.17
CA HIS A 88 -3.75 -6.03 -18.32
C HIS A 88 -4.83 -6.84 -19.01
N ASN A 89 -4.55 -8.09 -19.32
CA ASN A 89 -5.51 -9.00 -19.93
C ASN A 89 -5.31 -10.45 -19.45
N PRO A 90 -6.27 -10.99 -18.67
CA PRO A 90 -7.46 -10.33 -18.11
C PRO A 90 -7.08 -9.27 -17.06
N ALA A 91 -7.88 -8.19 -16.92
CA ALA A 91 -7.58 -7.07 -16.02
C ALA A 91 -7.90 -7.35 -14.54
N ASP A 92 -8.66 -8.39 -14.24
CA ASP A 92 -8.96 -8.82 -12.87
C ASP A 92 -7.83 -9.69 -12.31
N TYR A 93 -7.34 -9.37 -11.11
CA TYR A 93 -6.22 -10.06 -10.47
C TYR A 93 -6.45 -11.56 -10.29
N GLU A 94 -7.61 -11.95 -9.78
CA GLU A 94 -7.94 -13.36 -9.53
C GLU A 94 -7.94 -14.17 -10.85
N ARG A 95 -8.56 -13.60 -11.88
CA ARG A 95 -8.55 -14.20 -13.21
C ARG A 95 -7.17 -14.25 -13.82
N ALA A 96 -6.39 -13.17 -13.71
CA ALA A 96 -5.04 -13.10 -14.28
C ALA A 96 -4.10 -14.14 -13.66
N PHE A 97 -4.19 -14.36 -12.34
CA PHE A 97 -3.40 -15.40 -11.69
C PHE A 97 -3.86 -16.83 -12.03
N ALA A 98 -5.15 -17.02 -12.33
CA ALA A 98 -5.70 -18.35 -12.65
C ALA A 98 -5.47 -18.80 -14.12
N VAL A 99 -5.06 -17.92 -15.02
CA VAL A 99 -4.80 -18.24 -16.42
C VAL A 99 -3.66 -19.25 -16.54
N ARG A 100 -3.74 -20.17 -17.52
CA ARG A 100 -2.81 -21.31 -17.66
C ARG A 100 -1.99 -21.37 -18.94
N GLU A 101 -2.13 -20.44 -19.86
CA GLU A 101 -1.42 -20.50 -21.15
C GLU A 101 -0.78 -19.18 -21.52
N GLN A 102 -1.52 -18.10 -21.38
CA GLN A 102 -1.05 -16.77 -21.72
C GLN A 102 -1.78 -15.68 -20.94
N CYS A 103 -1.08 -14.57 -20.66
CA CYS A 103 -1.67 -13.36 -20.10
C CYS A 103 -0.84 -12.13 -20.49
N GLU A 104 -1.40 -10.95 -20.23
CA GLU A 104 -0.70 -9.69 -20.43
C GLU A 104 -0.71 -8.87 -19.12
N TRP A 105 0.44 -8.27 -18.82
CA TRP A 105 0.64 -7.45 -17.63
C TRP A 105 1.32 -6.15 -18.00
N SER A 106 0.95 -5.06 -17.29
CA SER A 106 1.77 -3.84 -17.22
C SER A 106 3.03 -4.16 -16.41
N CYS A 107 4.19 -3.89 -16.99
CA CYS A 107 5.48 -4.26 -16.42
C CYS A 107 6.50 -3.12 -16.53
N ILE A 108 7.35 -2.97 -15.53
CA ILE A 108 8.63 -2.28 -15.67
C ILE A 108 9.67 -3.28 -16.18
N VAL A 109 10.44 -2.89 -17.17
CA VAL A 109 11.45 -3.76 -17.77
C VAL A 109 12.85 -3.21 -17.55
N GLY A 110 13.64 -3.94 -16.78
CA GLY A 110 15.07 -3.66 -16.59
C GLY A 110 15.86 -4.01 -17.84
N ASN A 111 16.82 -3.15 -18.22
CA ASN A 111 17.60 -3.32 -19.45
C ASN A 111 16.76 -3.30 -20.74
N VAL A 112 15.61 -2.63 -20.77
CA VAL A 112 14.68 -2.60 -21.93
C VAL A 112 15.36 -2.21 -23.24
N LYS A 113 16.43 -1.39 -23.20
CA LYS A 113 17.23 -1.02 -24.39
C LYS A 113 17.86 -2.22 -25.10
N LYS A 114 18.09 -3.34 -24.38
CA LYS A 114 18.59 -4.60 -24.93
C LYS A 114 17.49 -5.48 -25.50
N TRP A 115 16.23 -5.18 -25.18
CA TRP A 115 15.06 -5.93 -25.67
C TRP A 115 14.23 -5.10 -26.65
N LYS A 116 14.79 -4.87 -27.85
CA LYS A 116 14.13 -4.09 -28.91
C LYS A 116 13.03 -4.88 -29.59
N GLU A 117 13.28 -6.17 -29.86
CA GLU A 117 12.40 -7.07 -30.60
C GLU A 117 12.62 -8.53 -30.14
N GLY A 118 11.74 -9.42 -30.57
CA GLY A 118 11.77 -10.84 -30.24
C GLY A 118 11.28 -11.10 -28.82
N TYR A 119 11.59 -12.27 -28.32
CA TYR A 119 11.19 -12.72 -26.99
C TYR A 119 12.36 -12.81 -26.03
N VAL A 120 12.03 -12.85 -24.76
CA VAL A 120 12.89 -13.32 -23.66
C VAL A 120 12.32 -14.60 -23.09
N GLU A 121 13.17 -15.45 -22.53
CA GLU A 121 12.77 -16.78 -22.07
C GLU A 121 13.47 -17.15 -20.75
N ILE A 122 12.79 -17.97 -19.97
CA ILE A 122 13.37 -18.74 -18.88
C ILE A 122 12.94 -20.20 -19.09
N SER A 123 13.92 -21.12 -19.08
CA SER A 123 13.68 -22.56 -19.06
C SER A 123 13.82 -23.07 -17.64
N PHE A 124 12.96 -23.96 -17.22
CA PHE A 124 12.92 -24.51 -15.86
C PHE A 124 12.37 -25.93 -15.86
N ASP A 125 12.73 -26.70 -14.83
CA ASP A 125 12.22 -28.04 -14.63
C ASP A 125 11.11 -28.00 -13.57
N TYR A 126 9.97 -28.61 -13.90
CA TYR A 126 8.87 -28.81 -12.97
C TYR A 126 8.44 -30.28 -13.01
N ASN A 127 8.46 -30.96 -11.85
CA ASN A 127 8.19 -32.40 -11.75
C ASN A 127 9.04 -33.25 -12.72
N ASN A 128 10.34 -32.93 -12.81
CA ASN A 128 11.32 -33.57 -13.71
C ASN A 128 10.97 -33.48 -15.24
N THR A 129 10.19 -32.47 -15.60
CA THR A 129 9.86 -32.18 -17.00
C THR A 129 10.30 -30.76 -17.35
N PRO A 130 11.05 -30.56 -18.46
CA PRO A 130 11.49 -29.23 -18.85
C PRO A 130 10.34 -28.43 -19.47
N TYR A 131 10.19 -27.20 -19.02
CA TYR A 131 9.23 -26.23 -19.50
C TYR A 131 9.89 -24.89 -19.79
N HIS A 132 9.16 -23.98 -20.42
CA HIS A 132 9.61 -22.63 -20.66
C HIS A 132 8.49 -21.61 -20.42
N LEU A 133 8.90 -20.42 -19.99
CA LEU A 133 8.11 -19.21 -19.96
C LEU A 133 8.75 -18.23 -20.94
N ARG A 134 7.99 -17.72 -21.90
CA ARG A 134 8.40 -16.68 -22.86
C ARG A 134 7.63 -15.41 -22.63
N ALA A 135 8.27 -14.29 -22.96
CA ALA A 135 7.62 -12.98 -22.88
C ALA A 135 7.98 -12.11 -24.09
N TRP A 136 7.02 -11.28 -24.50
CA TRP A 136 7.14 -10.29 -25.57
C TRP A 136 6.64 -8.94 -25.07
N ILE A 137 7.23 -7.85 -25.54
CA ILE A 137 6.65 -6.53 -25.35
C ILE A 137 5.52 -6.38 -26.38
N ALA A 138 4.27 -6.44 -25.92
CA ALA A 138 3.08 -6.26 -26.74
C ALA A 138 2.88 -4.78 -27.08
N GLU A 139 3.08 -3.90 -26.07
CA GLU A 139 2.97 -2.44 -26.24
C GLU A 139 4.09 -1.74 -25.47
N ARG A 140 4.71 -0.73 -26.11
CA ARG A 140 5.77 0.06 -25.49
C ARG A 140 5.22 1.39 -24.97
N GLY A 141 5.31 1.59 -23.66
CA GLY A 141 5.09 2.87 -23.02
C GLY A 141 6.41 3.58 -22.65
N GLU A 142 6.31 4.71 -22.01
CA GLU A 142 7.49 5.49 -21.57
C GLU A 142 8.26 4.83 -20.42
N ARG A 143 7.55 4.28 -19.44
CA ARG A 143 8.10 3.64 -18.23
C ARG A 143 7.59 2.23 -18.05
N GLU A 144 6.33 2.02 -18.32
CA GLU A 144 5.64 0.75 -18.23
C GLU A 144 5.36 0.23 -19.63
N HIS A 145 5.43 -1.07 -19.79
CA HIS A 145 5.22 -1.76 -21.04
C HIS A 145 4.17 -2.84 -20.82
N ILE A 146 3.29 -3.07 -21.80
CA ILE A 146 2.46 -4.26 -21.79
C ILE A 146 3.30 -5.43 -22.26
N VAL A 147 3.47 -6.41 -21.38
CA VAL A 147 4.23 -7.62 -21.65
C VAL A 147 3.28 -8.80 -21.71
N ARG A 148 3.31 -9.50 -22.83
CA ARG A 148 2.61 -10.77 -23.03
C ARG A 148 3.50 -11.92 -22.61
N PHE A 149 2.97 -12.79 -21.75
CA PHE A 149 3.59 -14.01 -21.28
C PHE A 149 2.90 -15.21 -21.91
N GLU A 150 3.68 -16.21 -22.34
CA GLU A 150 3.21 -17.51 -22.83
C GLU A 150 4.08 -18.62 -22.23
N TRP A 151 3.46 -19.72 -21.84
CA TRP A 151 4.15 -20.85 -21.25
C TRP A 151 3.48 -22.17 -21.60
N ASN A 152 4.24 -23.28 -21.44
CA ASN A 152 3.77 -24.61 -21.72
C ASN A 152 3.71 -25.54 -20.50
N ALA A 153 4.00 -25.00 -19.29
CA ALA A 153 3.90 -25.74 -18.05
C ALA A 153 2.43 -25.90 -17.60
N PRO A 154 2.07 -26.97 -16.87
CA PRO A 154 0.72 -27.18 -16.36
C PRO A 154 0.45 -26.34 -15.09
N LEU A 155 0.93 -25.10 -15.09
CA LEU A 155 0.85 -24.14 -14.01
C LEU A 155 0.00 -22.95 -14.42
N SER A 156 -0.72 -22.36 -13.48
CA SER A 156 -1.31 -21.04 -13.63
C SER A 156 -0.22 -19.95 -13.59
N PHE A 157 -0.55 -18.73 -14.00
CA PHE A 157 0.42 -17.63 -13.95
C PHE A 157 0.86 -17.31 -12.53
N GLY A 158 -0.04 -17.40 -11.55
CA GLY A 158 0.28 -17.23 -10.13
C GLY A 158 1.29 -18.28 -9.65
N GLU A 159 1.07 -19.56 -9.98
CA GLU A 159 2.00 -20.67 -9.66
C GLU A 159 3.36 -20.48 -10.36
N LEU A 160 3.39 -19.96 -11.58
CA LEU A 160 4.63 -19.62 -12.28
C LEU A 160 5.41 -18.51 -11.58
N LEU A 161 4.74 -17.46 -11.13
CA LEU A 161 5.38 -16.38 -10.37
C LEU A 161 5.94 -16.90 -9.04
N GLU A 162 5.24 -17.80 -8.36
CA GLU A 162 5.76 -18.43 -7.12
C GLU A 162 7.00 -19.30 -7.40
N GLU A 163 7.06 -19.99 -8.52
CA GLU A 163 8.18 -20.84 -8.88
C GLU A 163 9.40 -20.06 -9.38
N LEU A 164 9.19 -19.11 -10.28
CA LEU A 164 10.25 -18.44 -11.04
C LEU A 164 10.58 -17.04 -10.57
N GLY A 165 9.64 -16.41 -9.86
CA GLY A 165 9.72 -15.02 -9.47
C GLY A 165 10.53 -14.78 -8.19
N ARG A 166 10.87 -13.51 -8.00
CA ARG A 166 11.52 -12.99 -6.78
C ARG A 166 10.64 -11.93 -6.14
N ILE A 167 10.69 -11.84 -4.81
CA ILE A 167 10.01 -10.78 -4.07
C ILE A 167 10.60 -9.41 -4.46
N PRO A 168 9.76 -8.45 -4.87
CA PRO A 168 10.19 -7.09 -5.16
C PRO A 168 10.39 -6.32 -3.86
N ILE A 169 11.64 -6.22 -3.40
CA ILE A 169 11.97 -5.34 -2.28
C ILE A 169 12.23 -3.90 -2.79
N PRO A 170 12.01 -2.88 -1.93
CA PRO A 170 12.21 -1.49 -2.33
C PRO A 170 13.63 -1.16 -2.75
N PRO A 171 13.83 -0.33 -3.81
CA PRO A 171 15.15 0.01 -4.33
C PRO A 171 16.09 0.68 -3.31
N TYR A 172 15.55 1.43 -2.34
CA TYR A 172 16.35 2.11 -1.31
C TYR A 172 17.01 1.16 -0.31
N LEU A 173 16.65 -0.13 -0.29
CA LEU A 173 17.36 -1.14 0.49
C LEU A 173 18.74 -1.44 -0.10
N ASN A 174 18.97 -1.08 -1.36
CA ASN A 174 20.24 -1.18 -2.07
C ASN A 174 20.90 -2.56 -1.96
N ARG A 175 20.09 -3.61 -2.06
CA ARG A 175 20.48 -5.02 -2.10
C ARG A 175 19.49 -5.83 -2.95
N GLU A 176 19.87 -7.04 -3.33
CA GLU A 176 18.94 -8.00 -3.91
C GLU A 176 18.04 -8.61 -2.82
N SER A 177 16.91 -9.18 -3.25
CA SER A 177 16.04 -9.95 -2.34
C SER A 177 16.72 -11.26 -1.95
N GLU A 178 16.59 -11.63 -0.69
CA GLU A 178 17.11 -12.86 -0.11
C GLU A 178 15.96 -13.77 0.35
N GLU A 179 16.27 -15.01 0.71
CA GLU A 179 15.27 -15.99 1.16
C GLU A 179 14.46 -15.48 2.38
N ILE A 180 15.11 -14.74 3.27
CA ILE A 180 14.45 -14.13 4.42
C ILE A 180 13.32 -13.18 4.03
N ASP A 181 13.41 -12.51 2.88
CA ASP A 181 12.38 -11.56 2.43
C ASP A 181 11.08 -12.27 2.04
N LEU A 182 11.13 -13.56 1.63
CA LEU A 182 9.95 -14.36 1.31
C LEU A 182 8.95 -14.42 2.47
N THR A 183 9.45 -14.44 3.70
CA THR A 183 8.65 -14.53 4.92
C THR A 183 8.57 -13.20 5.67
N ARG A 184 9.63 -12.38 5.61
CA ARG A 184 9.73 -11.19 6.44
C ARG A 184 9.20 -9.93 5.75
N TYR A 185 9.15 -9.89 4.41
CA TYR A 185 8.50 -8.83 3.64
C TYR A 185 7.02 -9.15 3.40
N GLN A 186 6.40 -9.86 4.35
CA GLN A 186 4.98 -10.21 4.39
C GLN A 186 4.41 -9.94 5.78
N THR A 187 3.17 -9.48 5.84
CA THR A 187 2.45 -9.35 7.11
C THR A 187 1.90 -10.72 7.53
N VAL A 188 1.75 -10.93 8.84
CA VAL A 188 1.20 -12.18 9.39
C VAL A 188 -0.27 -12.41 9.01
N TYR A 189 -0.98 -11.37 8.62
CA TYR A 189 -2.40 -11.40 8.25
C TYR A 189 -2.64 -11.28 6.73
N SER A 190 -1.58 -11.32 5.90
CA SER A 190 -1.73 -11.24 4.44
C SER A 190 -2.44 -12.45 3.87
N LYS A 191 -3.45 -12.24 3.01
CA LYS A 191 -4.33 -13.27 2.45
C LYS A 191 -4.52 -13.16 0.94
N ILE A 192 -4.69 -11.94 0.44
CA ILE A 192 -5.07 -11.68 -0.96
C ILE A 192 -3.83 -11.33 -1.77
N GLU A 193 -3.48 -12.18 -2.72
CA GLU A 193 -2.35 -11.95 -3.63
C GLU A 193 -2.63 -10.78 -4.58
N GLY A 194 -1.56 -10.08 -5.00
CA GLY A 194 -1.68 -9.02 -6.00
C GLY A 194 -1.03 -7.69 -5.63
N SER A 195 -0.30 -7.60 -4.51
CA SER A 195 0.53 -6.43 -4.22
C SER A 195 1.98 -6.66 -4.61
N VAL A 196 2.64 -5.62 -5.14
CA VAL A 196 4.07 -5.64 -5.41
C VAL A 196 4.88 -4.97 -4.30
N ALA A 197 4.22 -4.36 -3.32
CA ALA A 197 4.83 -3.81 -2.11
C ALA A 197 4.05 -4.24 -0.87
N ALA A 198 4.78 -4.58 0.20
CA ALA A 198 4.16 -4.91 1.48
C ALA A 198 3.54 -3.68 2.15
N PRO A 199 2.41 -3.80 2.87
CA PRO A 199 1.93 -2.79 3.79
C PRO A 199 2.84 -2.76 5.03
N THR A 200 3.98 -2.06 4.91
CA THR A 200 5.16 -2.21 5.79
C THR A 200 4.91 -1.89 7.25
N ALA A 201 3.95 -1.02 7.57
CA ALA A 201 3.53 -0.79 8.96
C ALA A 201 2.96 -2.04 9.64
N GLY A 202 2.46 -2.99 8.86
CA GLY A 202 1.97 -4.27 9.34
C GLY A 202 3.06 -5.28 9.66
N LEU A 203 4.29 -5.07 9.20
CA LEU A 203 5.40 -5.99 9.42
C LEU A 203 5.82 -6.10 10.89
N HIS A 204 5.42 -5.14 11.72
CA HIS A 204 5.70 -5.14 13.15
C HIS A 204 4.81 -6.06 13.97
N PHE A 205 3.63 -6.43 13.45
CA PHE A 205 2.71 -7.30 14.15
C PHE A 205 3.16 -8.76 14.10
N ALA A 206 2.89 -9.49 15.20
CA ALA A 206 3.01 -10.94 15.31
C ALA A 206 1.66 -11.53 15.68
N ASP A 207 1.42 -12.80 15.33
CA ASP A 207 0.15 -13.48 15.57
C ASP A 207 -0.25 -13.47 17.04
N ASN A 208 0.67 -13.82 17.93
CA ASN A 208 0.45 -13.81 19.39
C ASN A 208 0.09 -12.42 19.93
N MET A 209 0.66 -11.35 19.37
CA MET A 209 0.32 -9.97 19.75
C MET A 209 -1.11 -9.62 19.32
N ILE A 210 -1.51 -10.00 18.10
CA ILE A 210 -2.86 -9.76 17.60
C ILE A 210 -3.88 -10.54 18.44
N GLU A 211 -3.60 -11.80 18.75
CA GLU A 211 -4.47 -12.65 19.60
C GLU A 211 -4.62 -12.04 21.01
N GLN A 212 -3.52 -11.60 21.62
CA GLN A 212 -3.57 -10.94 22.93
C GLN A 212 -4.40 -9.66 22.88
N MET A 213 -4.17 -8.78 21.89
CA MET A 213 -4.93 -7.54 21.73
C MET A 213 -6.43 -7.82 21.50
N LYS A 214 -6.79 -8.88 20.76
CA LYS A 214 -8.20 -9.31 20.63
C LYS A 214 -8.79 -9.74 21.97
N ALA A 215 -8.03 -10.49 22.77
CA ALA A 215 -8.44 -10.89 24.11
C ALA A 215 -8.62 -9.68 25.05
N ASP A 216 -7.83 -8.62 24.85
CA ASP A 216 -7.92 -7.35 25.56
C ASP A 216 -9.06 -6.43 25.04
N GLY A 217 -9.86 -6.90 24.08
CA GLY A 217 -11.05 -6.23 23.57
C GLY A 217 -10.81 -5.28 22.39
N PHE A 218 -9.65 -5.33 21.72
CA PHE A 218 -9.43 -4.61 20.47
C PHE A 218 -10.12 -5.34 19.31
N CYS A 219 -10.71 -4.55 18.41
CA CYS A 219 -11.28 -5.07 17.16
C CYS A 219 -10.25 -4.99 16.03
N PHE A 220 -10.23 -6.01 15.17
CA PHE A 220 -9.37 -6.05 13.99
C PHE A 220 -10.21 -6.33 12.76
N ASP A 221 -10.03 -5.52 11.71
CA ASP A 221 -10.70 -5.73 10.43
C ASP A 221 -9.75 -5.42 9.27
N GLU A 222 -10.17 -5.72 8.07
CA GLU A 222 -9.32 -5.74 6.90
C GLU A 222 -9.95 -4.97 5.73
N VAL A 223 -9.08 -4.29 5.00
CA VAL A 223 -9.36 -3.78 3.65
C VAL A 223 -8.37 -4.41 2.68
N THR A 224 -8.68 -4.44 1.40
CA THR A 224 -7.78 -4.89 0.36
C THR A 224 -7.40 -3.69 -0.49
N LEU A 225 -6.12 -3.38 -0.63
CA LEU A 225 -5.61 -2.40 -1.59
C LEU A 225 -4.37 -2.98 -2.25
N HIS A 226 -4.43 -3.17 -3.55
CA HIS A 226 -3.32 -3.67 -4.36
C HIS A 226 -2.30 -2.55 -4.55
N VAL A 227 -1.16 -2.68 -3.86
CA VAL A 227 -0.12 -1.65 -3.86
C VAL A 227 0.75 -1.81 -5.09
N GLY A 228 0.75 -0.80 -5.96
CA GLY A 228 1.61 -0.74 -7.13
C GLY A 228 3.06 -0.32 -6.81
N ALA A 229 3.98 -0.56 -7.76
CA ALA A 229 5.40 -0.19 -7.62
C ALA A 229 5.64 1.33 -7.54
N GLY A 230 4.66 2.12 -7.91
CA GLY A 230 4.75 3.56 -7.84
C GLY A 230 4.97 4.11 -6.44
N THR A 231 4.60 3.36 -5.40
CA THR A 231 4.87 3.72 -4.00
C THR A 231 6.37 3.90 -3.69
N PHE A 232 7.25 3.31 -4.51
CA PHE A 232 8.69 3.43 -4.36
C PHE A 232 9.30 4.62 -5.13
N LEU A 233 8.51 5.33 -5.93
CA LEU A 233 9.00 6.41 -6.76
C LEU A 233 8.99 7.75 -5.98
N PRO A 234 10.12 8.49 -5.98
CA PRO A 234 10.14 9.82 -5.39
C PRO A 234 9.32 10.81 -6.26
N VAL A 235 8.79 11.84 -5.62
CA VAL A 235 8.18 12.97 -6.32
C VAL A 235 9.28 13.70 -7.10
N LYS A 236 9.12 13.81 -8.43
CA LYS A 236 10.11 14.45 -9.30
C LYS A 236 9.80 15.93 -9.61
N SER A 237 8.54 16.32 -9.46
CA SER A 237 8.09 17.70 -9.70
C SER A 237 8.37 18.58 -8.48
N GLU A 238 8.87 19.80 -8.70
CA GLU A 238 9.04 20.79 -7.62
C GLU A 238 7.70 21.12 -6.95
N ASN A 239 6.63 21.24 -7.74
CA ASN A 239 5.27 21.32 -7.23
C ASN A 239 4.68 19.91 -7.09
N ALA A 240 4.64 19.38 -5.87
CA ALA A 240 4.09 18.07 -5.59
C ALA A 240 2.60 17.94 -5.96
N ALA A 241 1.85 19.03 -6.01
CA ALA A 241 0.44 19.00 -6.42
C ALA A 241 0.26 18.57 -7.90
N GLN A 242 1.29 18.71 -8.71
CA GLN A 242 1.32 18.28 -10.12
C GLN A 242 1.82 16.84 -10.30
N HIS A 243 2.28 16.18 -9.21
CA HIS A 243 2.70 14.79 -9.27
C HIS A 243 1.50 13.88 -9.56
N PRO A 244 1.52 13.09 -10.65
CA PRO A 244 0.45 12.17 -10.95
C PRO A 244 0.50 10.99 -9.96
N MET A 245 -0.57 10.82 -9.18
CA MET A 245 -0.73 9.62 -8.34
C MET A 245 -1.09 8.43 -9.21
N HIS A 246 -0.47 7.27 -8.92
CA HIS A 246 -0.91 6.05 -9.59
C HIS A 246 -2.25 5.60 -9.04
N THR A 247 -2.95 4.87 -9.90
CA THR A 247 -4.19 4.19 -9.56
C THR A 247 -3.86 2.98 -8.68
N GLU A 248 -4.60 2.81 -7.61
CA GLU A 248 -4.57 1.62 -6.78
C GLU A 248 -5.99 1.09 -6.63
N HIS A 249 -6.17 -0.19 -6.96
CA HIS A 249 -7.44 -0.89 -6.82
C HIS A 249 -7.65 -1.32 -5.38
N PHE A 250 -8.85 -1.09 -4.85
CA PHE A 250 -9.19 -1.50 -3.50
C PHE A 250 -10.57 -2.15 -3.40
N GLU A 251 -10.74 -2.93 -2.36
CA GLU A 251 -11.99 -3.61 -2.03
C GLU A 251 -12.28 -3.47 -0.54
N VAL A 252 -13.56 -3.21 -0.20
CA VAL A 252 -14.05 -3.17 1.18
C VAL A 252 -15.35 -3.98 1.27
N ARG A 253 -15.45 -4.86 2.27
CA ARG A 253 -16.64 -5.67 2.51
C ARG A 253 -17.72 -4.88 3.24
N LEU A 254 -18.98 -5.23 3.01
CA LEU A 254 -20.13 -4.65 3.72
C LEU A 254 -19.95 -4.81 5.25
N ALA A 255 -19.58 -6.00 5.73
CA ALA A 255 -19.33 -6.24 7.15
C ALA A 255 -18.24 -5.33 7.73
N THR A 256 -17.18 -5.04 6.96
CA THR A 256 -16.14 -4.08 7.36
C THR A 256 -16.69 -2.66 7.51
N LEU A 257 -17.56 -2.20 6.59
CA LEU A 257 -18.22 -0.89 6.70
C LEU A 257 -19.12 -0.81 7.95
N GLU A 258 -19.86 -1.88 8.25
CA GLU A 258 -20.72 -1.98 9.44
C GLU A 258 -19.89 -1.93 10.73
N ASN A 259 -18.73 -2.62 10.76
CA ASN A 259 -17.79 -2.53 11.86
C ASN A 259 -17.21 -1.12 11.99
N LEU A 260 -16.77 -0.48 10.88
CA LEU A 260 -16.29 0.90 10.89
C LEU A 260 -17.32 1.87 11.45
N LEU A 261 -18.61 1.69 11.10
CA LEU A 261 -19.71 2.50 11.65
C LEU A 261 -19.84 2.30 13.16
N SER A 262 -19.74 1.06 13.64
CA SER A 262 -19.86 0.72 15.06
C SER A 262 -18.70 1.30 15.89
N TYR A 263 -17.51 1.44 15.30
CA TYR A 263 -16.31 1.99 15.91
C TYR A 263 -16.01 3.44 15.47
N SER A 264 -16.99 4.13 14.88
CA SER A 264 -16.81 5.53 14.43
C SER A 264 -16.25 6.41 15.53
N GLY A 265 -15.19 7.16 15.21
CA GLY A 265 -14.43 7.96 16.20
C GLY A 265 -13.32 7.19 16.93
N ASN A 266 -13.17 5.88 16.70
CA ASN A 266 -12.16 5.05 17.37
C ASN A 266 -11.42 4.08 16.41
N ILE A 267 -11.15 4.54 15.19
CA ILE A 267 -10.53 3.77 14.12
C ILE A 267 -9.05 4.11 14.00
N THR A 268 -8.19 3.09 14.04
CA THR A 268 -6.75 3.18 13.82
C THR A 268 -6.38 2.50 12.51
N ALA A 269 -5.90 3.26 11.54
CA ALA A 269 -5.41 2.73 10.28
C ALA A 269 -3.97 2.23 10.43
N VAL A 270 -3.70 1.00 10.01
CA VAL A 270 -2.36 0.42 10.00
C VAL A 270 -1.79 0.52 8.59
N GLY A 271 -0.85 1.44 8.43
CA GLY A 271 -0.21 1.78 7.16
C GLY A 271 -0.94 2.87 6.36
N THR A 272 -0.17 3.60 5.59
CA THR A 272 -0.68 4.64 4.68
C THR A 272 -1.62 4.08 3.60
N THR A 273 -1.46 2.81 3.24
CA THR A 273 -2.36 2.07 2.34
C THR A 273 -3.77 1.96 2.92
N SER A 274 -3.89 1.56 4.19
CA SER A 274 -5.19 1.54 4.89
C SER A 274 -5.79 2.94 5.01
N VAL A 275 -4.97 3.97 5.30
CA VAL A 275 -5.43 5.37 5.33
C VAL A 275 -6.01 5.77 3.98
N ARG A 276 -5.29 5.50 2.87
CA ARG A 276 -5.76 5.88 1.52
C ARG A 276 -7.05 5.16 1.14
N THR A 277 -7.19 3.89 1.47
CA THR A 277 -8.44 3.15 1.25
C THR A 277 -9.59 3.76 2.03
N LEU A 278 -9.43 3.93 3.35
CA LEU A 278 -10.48 4.44 4.22
C LEU A 278 -10.89 5.87 3.86
N GLU A 279 -9.91 6.74 3.55
CA GLU A 279 -10.19 8.13 3.18
C GLU A 279 -10.60 8.31 1.70
N SER A 280 -10.64 7.24 0.91
CA SER A 280 -11.32 7.21 -0.40
C SER A 280 -12.82 6.95 -0.28
N LEU A 281 -13.28 6.32 0.79
CA LEU A 281 -14.70 6.03 1.04
C LEU A 281 -15.58 7.30 1.07
N PRO A 282 -15.15 8.43 1.68
CA PRO A 282 -15.91 9.68 1.65
C PRO A 282 -16.31 10.15 0.25
N VAL A 283 -15.44 9.95 -0.74
CA VAL A 283 -15.72 10.32 -2.13
C VAL A 283 -16.87 9.46 -2.68
N LEU A 284 -16.79 8.15 -2.45
CA LEU A 284 -17.83 7.21 -2.92
C LEU A 284 -19.18 7.47 -2.23
N GLY A 285 -19.16 7.70 -0.89
CA GLY A 285 -20.37 8.07 -0.15
C GLY A 285 -20.97 9.39 -0.64
N TRP A 286 -20.14 10.40 -0.92
CA TRP A 286 -20.58 11.69 -1.44
C TRP A 286 -21.19 11.55 -2.85
N ARG A 287 -20.61 10.73 -3.72
CA ARG A 287 -21.19 10.41 -5.04
C ARG A 287 -22.57 9.77 -4.90
N ILE A 288 -22.75 8.82 -3.96
CA ILE A 288 -24.06 8.21 -3.67
C ILE A 288 -25.08 9.29 -3.28
N ARG A 289 -24.73 10.19 -2.37
CA ARG A 289 -25.62 11.28 -1.91
C ARG A 289 -26.02 12.24 -3.03
N GLN A 290 -25.15 12.47 -4.00
CA GLN A 290 -25.40 13.35 -5.12
C GLN A 290 -26.14 12.67 -6.28
N THR A 291 -25.84 11.42 -6.58
CA THR A 291 -26.27 10.76 -7.82
C THR A 291 -26.99 9.44 -7.61
N GLY A 292 -27.08 8.95 -6.37
CA GLY A 292 -27.65 7.65 -6.04
C GLY A 292 -26.72 6.46 -6.29
N THR A 293 -25.50 6.69 -6.79
CA THR A 293 -24.51 5.61 -7.05
C THR A 293 -23.09 6.03 -6.65
N PRO A 294 -22.23 5.11 -6.16
CA PRO A 294 -20.82 5.40 -5.89
C PRO A 294 -20.00 5.61 -7.15
N SER A 295 -20.54 5.28 -8.33
CA SER A 295 -19.84 5.38 -9.64
C SER A 295 -18.44 4.76 -9.55
N THR A 296 -18.37 3.49 -9.13
CA THR A 296 -17.09 2.79 -8.87
C THR A 296 -16.27 2.55 -10.14
N GLU A 297 -16.87 2.66 -11.32
CA GLU A 297 -16.21 2.67 -12.63
C GLU A 297 -15.31 3.90 -12.85
N LYS A 298 -15.56 4.98 -12.08
CA LYS A 298 -14.73 6.18 -12.07
C LYS A 298 -13.73 6.10 -10.93
N ILE A 299 -12.45 6.23 -11.25
CA ILE A 299 -11.38 6.31 -10.25
C ILE A 299 -11.68 7.46 -9.28
N VAL A 300 -11.46 7.25 -7.98
CA VAL A 300 -11.45 8.35 -7.00
C VAL A 300 -10.29 9.27 -7.35
N GLY A 301 -10.64 10.48 -7.81
CA GLY A 301 -9.68 11.45 -8.34
C GLY A 301 -8.76 11.99 -7.25
N GLN A 302 -7.56 12.40 -7.68
CA GLN A 302 -6.47 12.86 -6.81
C GLN A 302 -6.92 13.96 -5.82
N TRP A 303 -7.82 14.85 -6.23
CA TRP A 303 -8.25 16.01 -5.45
C TRP A 303 -9.74 16.00 -5.07
N GLU A 304 -10.48 14.98 -5.45
CA GLU A 304 -11.93 14.93 -5.32
C GLU A 304 -12.41 14.97 -3.84
N SER A 305 -11.61 14.41 -2.93
CA SER A 305 -11.92 14.46 -1.50
C SER A 305 -11.93 15.86 -0.88
N TYR A 306 -11.28 16.84 -1.54
CA TYR A 306 -11.24 18.22 -1.06
C TYR A 306 -12.49 19.02 -1.39
N ASP A 307 -13.31 18.52 -2.32
CA ASP A 307 -14.55 19.17 -2.77
C ASP A 307 -15.77 18.68 -1.95
N ILE A 308 -15.56 17.74 -1.02
CA ILE A 308 -16.61 17.20 -0.16
C ILE A 308 -16.90 18.22 0.96
N PRO A 309 -18.19 18.59 1.19
CA PRO A 309 -18.59 19.53 2.22
C PRO A 309 -18.08 19.14 3.61
N GLU A 310 -17.70 20.15 4.40
CA GLU A 310 -17.13 19.95 5.73
C GLU A 310 -18.05 19.23 6.70
N ASN A 311 -19.34 19.48 6.58
CA ASN A 311 -20.39 18.92 7.43
C ASN A 311 -20.80 17.48 7.03
N TYR A 312 -20.23 16.91 5.98
CA TYR A 312 -20.43 15.50 5.63
C TYR A 312 -19.51 14.63 6.46
N THR A 313 -20.07 14.04 7.51
CA THR A 313 -19.33 13.32 8.55
C THR A 313 -18.93 11.90 8.12
N GLY A 314 -17.91 11.32 8.78
CA GLY A 314 -17.50 9.92 8.55
C GLY A 314 -18.64 8.92 8.83
N ARG A 315 -19.49 9.20 9.82
CA ARG A 315 -20.70 8.39 10.10
C ARG A 315 -21.66 8.40 8.92
N GLU A 316 -21.99 9.56 8.39
CA GLU A 316 -22.88 9.69 7.22
C GLU A 316 -22.31 9.01 5.98
N VAL A 317 -20.97 9.11 5.76
CA VAL A 317 -20.27 8.37 4.69
C VAL A 317 -20.55 6.87 4.79
N LEU A 318 -20.37 6.29 5.98
CA LEU A 318 -20.55 4.86 6.20
C LEU A 318 -22.03 4.45 6.08
N GLU A 319 -22.95 5.26 6.59
CA GLU A 319 -24.40 5.02 6.47
C GLU A 319 -24.86 5.02 5.01
N ASP A 320 -24.40 5.97 4.19
CA ASP A 320 -24.72 6.05 2.77
C ASP A 320 -24.17 4.84 2.00
N LEU A 321 -22.92 4.44 2.26
CA LEU A 321 -22.29 3.27 1.63
C LEU A 321 -23.00 1.96 2.01
N ILE A 322 -23.27 1.75 3.30
CA ILE A 322 -23.98 0.56 3.82
C ILE A 322 -25.38 0.50 3.23
N GLY A 323 -26.10 1.62 3.23
CA GLY A 323 -27.44 1.73 2.65
C GLY A 323 -27.47 1.35 1.19
N TYR A 324 -26.53 1.89 0.39
CA TYR A 324 -26.39 1.56 -1.02
C TYR A 324 -26.09 0.08 -1.24
N MET A 325 -25.10 -0.47 -0.53
CA MET A 325 -24.70 -1.87 -0.70
C MET A 325 -25.83 -2.84 -0.35
N ARG A 326 -26.53 -2.60 0.77
CA ARG A 326 -27.69 -3.41 1.19
C ARG A 326 -28.82 -3.36 0.17
N SER A 327 -29.14 -2.17 -0.34
CA SER A 327 -30.22 -1.99 -1.32
C SER A 327 -29.93 -2.65 -2.67
N ASN A 328 -28.64 -2.85 -3.00
CA ASN A 328 -28.21 -3.49 -4.25
C ASN A 328 -27.71 -4.93 -4.05
N GLY A 329 -27.83 -5.50 -2.86
CA GLY A 329 -27.40 -6.88 -2.58
C GLY A 329 -25.91 -7.11 -2.73
N LEU A 330 -25.07 -6.09 -2.47
CA LEU A 330 -23.63 -6.14 -2.61
C LEU A 330 -22.99 -6.54 -1.26
N ASP A 331 -22.12 -7.54 -1.29
CA ASP A 331 -21.30 -7.94 -0.15
C ASP A 331 -19.92 -7.23 -0.13
N ARG A 332 -19.50 -6.69 -1.29
CA ARG A 332 -18.21 -6.02 -1.50
C ARG A 332 -18.36 -4.78 -2.37
N LEU A 333 -17.57 -3.76 -2.06
CA LEU A 333 -17.42 -2.56 -2.85
C LEU A 333 -16.00 -2.56 -3.45
N LYS A 334 -15.90 -2.67 -4.78
CA LYS A 334 -14.63 -2.59 -5.51
C LYS A 334 -14.53 -1.23 -6.17
N ALA A 335 -13.41 -0.55 -6.02
CA ALA A 335 -13.14 0.75 -6.63
C ALA A 335 -11.65 0.97 -6.85
N ALA A 336 -11.29 2.10 -7.45
CA ALA A 336 -9.90 2.49 -7.64
C ALA A 336 -9.67 3.91 -7.12
N THR A 337 -8.46 4.20 -6.64
CA THR A 337 -8.12 5.50 -6.06
C THR A 337 -6.79 6.02 -6.56
N GLN A 338 -6.76 7.33 -6.80
CA GLN A 338 -5.57 8.15 -6.98
C GLN A 338 -5.49 9.23 -5.88
N ILE A 339 -6.20 9.03 -4.75
CA ILE A 339 -6.29 10.03 -3.69
C ILE A 339 -4.91 10.55 -3.27
N MET A 340 -4.77 11.87 -3.19
CA MET A 340 -3.58 12.54 -2.68
C MET A 340 -3.93 13.25 -1.37
N ILE A 341 -3.28 12.84 -0.29
CA ILE A 341 -3.50 13.38 1.05
C ILE A 341 -2.35 14.35 1.35
N THR A 342 -2.68 15.64 1.54
CA THR A 342 -1.68 16.70 1.68
C THR A 342 -2.10 17.73 2.73
N PRO A 343 -1.16 18.54 3.26
CA PRO A 343 -1.48 19.58 4.26
C PRO A 343 -2.27 20.77 3.69
N LEU A 344 -2.74 20.72 2.44
CA LEU A 344 -3.61 21.73 1.84
C LEU A 344 -5.08 21.63 2.30
N GLY A 345 -5.32 21.33 3.56
CA GLY A 345 -6.66 21.27 4.11
C GLY A 345 -7.37 19.93 3.91
N PHE A 346 -6.62 18.83 3.79
CA PHE A 346 -7.22 17.50 3.77
C PHE A 346 -7.95 17.22 5.10
N ARG A 347 -9.14 16.64 5.01
CA ARG A 347 -9.95 16.31 6.19
C ARG A 347 -10.06 14.80 6.31
N PHE A 348 -9.49 14.26 7.37
CA PHE A 348 -9.69 12.88 7.76
C PHE A 348 -11.11 12.70 8.31
N ARG A 349 -11.90 11.80 7.70
CA ARG A 349 -13.30 11.57 8.10
C ARG A 349 -13.52 10.21 8.75
N ILE A 350 -12.70 9.24 8.38
CA ILE A 350 -12.81 7.86 8.86
C ILE A 350 -11.69 7.54 9.85
N VAL A 351 -10.47 7.96 9.54
CA VAL A 351 -9.26 7.58 10.30
C VAL A 351 -9.05 8.53 11.47
N ASN A 352 -9.00 7.97 12.69
CA ASN A 352 -8.75 8.72 13.92
C ASN A 352 -7.31 8.61 14.39
N ARG A 353 -6.58 7.54 14.05
CA ARG A 353 -5.17 7.30 14.42
C ARG A 353 -4.47 6.57 13.29
N ILE A 354 -3.17 6.77 13.21
CA ILE A 354 -2.35 6.14 12.16
C ILE A 354 -1.17 5.43 12.81
N ILE A 355 -0.97 4.17 12.45
CA ILE A 355 0.29 3.44 12.69
C ILE A 355 1.03 3.39 11.36
N THR A 356 2.27 3.84 11.32
CA THR A 356 3.05 3.86 10.08
C THR A 356 4.55 3.81 10.34
N ASN A 357 5.34 3.48 9.31
CA ASN A 357 6.79 3.61 9.35
C ASN A 357 7.22 5.05 9.06
N PHE A 358 8.52 5.35 9.23
CA PHE A 358 9.10 6.60 8.73
C PHE A 358 9.27 6.54 7.22
N HIS A 359 8.99 7.64 6.54
CA HIS A 359 8.95 7.73 5.09
C HIS A 359 10.15 8.51 4.52
N GLN A 360 10.44 8.30 3.23
CA GLN A 360 11.50 9.04 2.54
C GLN A 360 11.23 10.55 2.51
N PRO A 361 12.30 11.38 2.51
CA PRO A 361 12.16 12.79 2.21
C PRO A 361 11.56 12.99 0.82
N LYS A 362 10.88 14.11 0.61
CA LYS A 362 10.24 14.50 -0.66
C LYS A 362 9.28 13.44 -1.22
N SER A 363 8.53 12.75 -0.35
CA SER A 363 7.57 11.71 -0.74
C SER A 363 6.13 12.12 -0.49
N THR A 364 5.21 11.59 -1.29
CA THR A 364 3.76 11.75 -1.07
C THR A 364 3.30 11.19 0.27
N LEU A 365 4.03 10.19 0.81
CA LEU A 365 3.74 9.61 2.11
C LEU A 365 4.10 10.58 3.25
N LEU A 366 5.18 11.36 3.11
CA LEU A 366 5.50 12.40 4.09
C LEU A 366 4.49 13.55 4.04
N LEU A 367 3.92 13.87 2.85
CA LEU A 367 2.80 14.81 2.72
C LEU A 367 1.57 14.32 3.49
N LEU A 368 1.25 13.02 3.43
CA LEU A 368 0.15 12.42 4.19
C LEU A 368 0.38 12.58 5.70
N ILE A 369 1.59 12.30 6.18
CA ILE A 369 1.93 12.49 7.60
C ILE A 369 1.77 13.97 8.00
N SER A 370 2.29 14.89 7.20
CA SER A 370 2.14 16.33 7.44
C SER A 370 0.67 16.78 7.40
N ALA A 371 -0.16 16.20 6.53
CA ALA A 371 -1.60 16.46 6.54
C ALA A 371 -2.26 16.08 7.87
N TYR A 372 -1.76 15.03 8.52
CA TYR A 372 -2.33 14.49 9.75
C TYR A 372 -1.82 15.24 11.00
N VAL A 373 -0.51 15.51 11.12
CA VAL A 373 0.12 16.08 12.31
C VAL A 373 0.49 17.58 12.16
N GLY A 374 0.29 18.16 10.98
CA GLY A 374 0.76 19.51 10.67
C GLY A 374 2.29 19.58 10.60
N ASP A 375 2.86 20.73 10.96
CA ASP A 375 4.31 20.97 10.93
C ASP A 375 5.10 20.17 11.99
N ASP A 376 4.42 19.56 12.94
CA ASP A 376 5.05 18.70 13.95
C ASP A 376 5.81 17.51 13.36
N TRP A 377 5.53 17.14 12.09
CA TRP A 377 6.27 16.08 11.42
C TRP A 377 7.79 16.33 11.44
N ARG A 378 8.25 17.60 11.37
CA ARG A 378 9.68 17.95 11.40
C ARG A 378 10.30 17.58 12.75
N ARG A 379 9.62 17.93 13.83
CA ARG A 379 10.06 17.61 15.19
C ARG A 379 10.03 16.12 15.46
N MET A 380 9.02 15.41 14.96
CA MET A 380 8.91 13.96 15.06
C MET A 380 10.07 13.25 14.35
N TYR A 381 10.39 13.65 13.13
CA TYR A 381 11.48 13.05 12.35
C TYR A 381 12.84 13.39 12.94
N GLN A 382 13.04 14.62 13.44
CA GLN A 382 14.25 14.99 14.17
C GLN A 382 14.41 14.15 15.44
N PHE A 383 13.35 14.02 16.24
CA PHE A 383 13.35 13.15 17.42
C PHE A 383 13.73 11.70 17.06
N ALA A 384 13.19 11.16 15.98
CA ALA A 384 13.52 9.79 15.54
C ALA A 384 15.00 9.65 15.15
N LEU A 385 15.56 10.64 14.44
CA LEU A 385 16.99 10.66 14.08
C LEU A 385 17.88 10.74 15.33
N ASP A 386 17.56 11.62 16.27
CA ASP A 386 18.36 11.85 17.48
C ASP A 386 18.32 10.65 18.44
N ASN A 387 17.21 9.90 18.46
CA ASN A 387 17.01 8.74 19.34
C ASN A 387 17.30 7.39 18.65
N GLY A 388 17.99 7.38 17.53
CA GLY A 388 18.48 6.15 16.91
C GLY A 388 17.38 5.24 16.35
N PHE A 389 16.24 5.80 15.91
CA PHE A 389 15.25 5.05 15.18
C PHE A 389 15.78 4.64 13.81
N ARG A 390 15.29 3.50 13.31
CA ARG A 390 15.56 3.00 11.98
C ARG A 390 14.42 3.39 11.06
N PHE A 391 14.71 3.62 9.79
CA PHE A 391 13.79 4.20 8.83
C PHE A 391 13.38 3.22 7.74
N LEU A 392 12.27 3.53 7.07
CA LEU A 392 11.68 2.87 5.92
C LEU A 392 11.12 1.47 6.23
N SER A 393 11.05 0.56 5.22
CA SER A 393 10.24 -0.66 5.27
C SER A 393 10.53 -1.60 6.43
N TYR A 394 11.80 -1.85 6.74
CA TYR A 394 12.24 -2.68 7.87
C TYR A 394 12.61 -1.87 9.11
N GLY A 395 12.36 -0.56 9.06
CA GLY A 395 12.65 0.37 10.14
C GLY A 395 11.72 0.22 11.32
N ASP A 396 11.66 1.27 12.11
CA ASP A 396 10.81 1.36 13.28
C ASP A 396 9.48 2.01 12.94
N SER A 397 8.54 2.04 13.88
CA SER A 397 7.17 2.45 13.68
C SER A 397 6.85 3.75 14.42
N SER A 398 5.79 4.42 13.99
CA SER A 398 5.18 5.54 14.70
C SER A 398 3.68 5.32 14.88
N LEU A 399 3.15 5.72 16.03
CA LEU A 399 1.72 5.84 16.33
C LEU A 399 1.37 7.32 16.42
N LEU A 400 0.49 7.77 15.54
CA LEU A 400 0.06 9.15 15.44
C LEU A 400 -1.35 9.30 16.00
N ILE A 401 -1.49 10.16 17.01
CA ILE A 401 -2.76 10.48 17.69
C ILE A 401 -2.96 11.98 17.66
N CYS A 402 -3.99 12.44 16.98
CA CYS A 402 -4.34 13.85 16.88
C CYS A 402 -5.84 14.04 17.11
N ASP A 403 -6.22 14.50 18.30
CA ASP A 403 -7.63 14.66 18.67
C ASP A 403 -8.33 15.77 17.86
N LYS A 404 -7.55 16.65 17.21
CA LYS A 404 -8.10 17.70 16.32
C LYS A 404 -8.67 17.12 15.01
N ASN A 405 -8.21 15.93 14.62
CA ASN A 405 -8.67 15.23 13.42
C ASN A 405 -9.73 14.16 13.73
N GLY A 406 -10.08 14.00 15.01
CA GLY A 406 -11.20 13.14 15.40
C GLY A 406 -12.51 13.74 14.89
N ALA A 407 -13.23 12.98 14.05
CA ALA A 407 -14.57 13.33 13.62
C ALA A 407 -15.44 13.70 14.85
N LYS A 408 -15.84 14.96 14.93
CA LYS A 408 -16.93 15.39 15.81
C LYS A 408 -18.25 14.92 15.24
#